data_bc06f1f8943b7e5fc26139420d3c7fc7
#
_entry.id   bc06f1f8943b7e5fc26139420d3c7fc7
#
_cell.length_a   1.000
_cell.length_b   1.000
_cell.length_c   1.000
_cell.angle_alpha   90.00
_cell.angle_beta   90.00
_cell.angle_gamma   90.00
#
_symmetry.space_group_name_H-M   'P 1'
#
loop_
_entity.id
_entity.type
_entity.pdbx_description
1 polymer ?
#
loop_
_entity_poly.entity_id
_entity_poly.type
_entity_poly.pdbx_seq_one_letter_code
_entity_poly.pdbx_strand_id
1 'polypeptide(L)'
;MGLRHIKNELDTVFTKIKKTSAEGDLPDEGDVKQFVRLCSHMQTYAQEEWAFEADDFLHLAQELLQSVRQKEVQETIPLIDSLEEAKTYCHRTFKPE
;
A
#
# COMPACT_ATOMS: atom_id res chain seq x y z
N MET A 1 -12.46 -15.68 -0.86
CA MET A 1 -11.13 -15.21 -0.55
C MET A 1 -11.10 -14.56 0.78
N GLY A 2 -10.09 -14.84 1.55
CA GLY A 2 -9.99 -14.30 2.87
C GLY A 2 -9.02 -13.13 2.94
N LEU A 3 -9.02 -12.50 4.10
CA LEU A 3 -8.12 -11.39 4.36
C LEU A 3 -6.66 -11.77 4.19
N ARG A 4 -6.29 -12.98 4.59
CA ARG A 4 -4.91 -13.44 4.46
C ARG A 4 -4.47 -13.43 3.00
N HIS A 5 -5.35 -13.87 2.11
CA HIS A 5 -5.04 -13.90 0.68
C HIS A 5 -4.80 -12.48 0.15
N ILE A 6 -5.66 -11.55 0.57
CA ILE A 6 -5.52 -10.15 0.17
C ILE A 6 -4.20 -9.58 0.68
N LYS A 7 -3.84 -9.88 1.92
CA LYS A 7 -2.60 -9.37 2.48
C LYS A 7 -1.38 -9.94 1.76
N ASN A 8 -1.44 -11.21 1.37
CA ASN A 8 -0.35 -11.81 0.61
C ASN A 8 -0.18 -11.14 -0.74
N GLU A 9 -1.29 -10.84 -1.41
CA GLU A 9 -1.23 -10.16 -2.69
C GLU A 9 -0.73 -8.73 -2.54
N LEU A 10 -1.17 -8.04 -1.48
CA LEU A 10 -0.68 -6.71 -1.19
C LEU A 10 0.84 -6.71 -1.02
N ASP A 11 1.33 -7.68 -0.27
CA ASP A 11 2.76 -7.78 -0.02
C ASP A 11 3.53 -8.01 -1.31
N THR A 12 3.01 -8.87 -2.17
CA THR A 12 3.65 -9.16 -3.44
C THR A 12 3.72 -7.92 -4.33
N VAL A 13 2.59 -7.22 -4.46
CA VAL A 13 2.54 -6.03 -5.30
C VAL A 13 3.40 -4.91 -4.71
N PHE A 14 3.35 -4.73 -3.40
CA PHE A 14 4.13 -3.69 -2.75
C PHE A 14 5.63 -3.94 -2.89
N THR A 15 6.04 -5.19 -2.83
CA THR A 15 7.44 -5.54 -3.04
C THR A 15 7.90 -5.13 -4.43
N LYS A 16 7.06 -5.34 -5.45
CA LYS A 16 7.39 -4.89 -6.80
C LYS A 16 7.52 -3.38 -6.88
N ILE A 17 6.58 -2.67 -6.23
CA ILE A 17 6.59 -1.22 -6.22
C ILE A 17 7.87 -0.70 -5.56
N LYS A 18 8.24 -1.27 -4.42
CA LYS A 18 9.44 -0.85 -3.72
C LYS A 18 10.70 -1.13 -4.53
N LYS A 19 10.74 -2.26 -5.20
CA LYS A 19 11.91 -2.63 -5.99
C LYS A 19 12.13 -1.64 -7.12
N THR A 20 11.07 -1.31 -7.85
CA THR A 20 11.17 -0.37 -8.95
C THR A 20 11.61 1.00 -8.46
N SER A 21 11.06 1.44 -7.33
CA SER A 21 11.42 2.73 -6.76
C SER A 21 12.89 2.74 -6.32
N ALA A 22 13.36 1.65 -5.76
CA ALA A 22 14.74 1.56 -5.31
C ALA A 22 15.73 1.63 -6.47
N GLU A 23 15.27 1.27 -7.67
CA GLU A 23 16.10 1.36 -8.87
C GLU A 23 16.06 2.76 -9.48
N GLY A 24 15.36 3.69 -8.86
CA GLY A 24 15.29 5.05 -9.34
C GLY A 24 14.19 5.31 -10.35
N ASP A 25 13.35 4.32 -10.59
CA ASP A 25 12.27 4.43 -11.58
C ASP A 25 10.93 4.64 -10.90
N LEU A 26 9.99 5.21 -11.64
CA LEU A 26 8.61 5.29 -11.17
C LEU A 26 8.01 3.89 -11.16
N PRO A 27 7.26 3.55 -10.10
CA PRO A 27 6.53 2.29 -10.13
C PRO A 27 5.56 2.25 -11.30
N ASP A 28 5.28 1.05 -11.77
CA ASP A 28 4.32 0.86 -12.85
C ASP A 28 2.93 1.27 -12.40
N GLU A 29 2.25 2.07 -13.21
CA GLU A 29 0.92 2.53 -12.86
C GLU A 29 -0.05 1.37 -12.66
N GLY A 30 0.06 0.33 -13.46
CA GLY A 30 -0.79 -0.85 -13.32
C GLY A 30 -0.61 -1.52 -11.97
N ASP A 31 0.64 -1.63 -11.51
CA ASP A 31 0.92 -2.21 -10.20
C ASP A 31 0.33 -1.35 -9.09
N VAL A 32 0.46 -0.03 -9.21
CA VAL A 32 -0.07 0.86 -8.17
C VAL A 32 -1.59 0.82 -8.17
N LYS A 33 -2.21 0.76 -9.33
CA LYS A 33 -3.66 0.62 -9.41
C LYS A 33 -4.14 -0.65 -8.71
N GLN A 34 -3.44 -1.74 -8.95
CA GLN A 34 -3.77 -3.00 -8.30
C GLN A 34 -3.58 -2.89 -6.79
N PHE A 35 -2.53 -2.21 -6.37
CA PHE A 35 -2.27 -1.99 -4.95
C PHE A 35 -3.42 -1.23 -4.30
N VAL A 36 -3.89 -0.15 -4.96
CA VAL A 36 -5.02 0.63 -4.45
C VAL A 36 -6.27 -0.24 -4.35
N ARG A 37 -6.52 -1.04 -5.37
CA ARG A 37 -7.69 -1.92 -5.37
C ARG A 37 -7.64 -2.91 -4.22
N LEU A 38 -6.46 -3.48 -3.98
CA LEU A 38 -6.30 -4.42 -2.89
C LEU A 38 -6.45 -3.74 -1.53
N CYS A 39 -5.95 -2.52 -1.39
CA CYS A 39 -6.12 -1.76 -0.16
C CYS A 39 -7.59 -1.48 0.11
N SER A 40 -8.32 -1.10 -0.93
CA SER A 40 -9.75 -0.85 -0.81
C SER A 40 -10.48 -2.11 -0.39
N HIS A 41 -10.09 -3.24 -0.97
CA HIS A 41 -10.69 -4.51 -0.66
C HIS A 41 -10.40 -4.91 0.79
N MET A 42 -9.15 -4.69 1.22
CA MET A 42 -8.76 -4.99 2.59
C MET A 42 -9.56 -4.16 3.58
N GLN A 43 -9.85 -2.92 3.23
CA GLN A 43 -10.60 -2.03 4.10
C GLN A 43 -11.98 -2.60 4.43
N THR A 44 -12.59 -3.33 3.49
CA THR A 44 -13.90 -3.90 3.74
C THR A 44 -13.88 -4.99 4.79
N TYR A 45 -12.70 -5.53 5.10
CA TYR A 45 -12.54 -6.53 6.15
C TYR A 45 -12.06 -5.93 7.46
N ALA A 46 -11.79 -4.62 7.48
CA ALA A 46 -11.21 -4.00 8.66
C ALA A 46 -12.19 -3.99 9.81
N GLN A 47 -11.72 -4.42 10.98
CA GLN A 47 -12.49 -4.36 12.20
C GLN A 47 -12.28 -3.00 12.84
N GLU A 48 -13.16 -2.68 13.79
CA GLU A 48 -13.13 -1.39 14.45
C GLU A 48 -11.74 -1.02 14.97
N GLU A 49 -11.01 -2.04 15.47
CA GLU A 49 -9.71 -1.82 16.08
C GLU A 49 -8.70 -1.20 15.13
N TRP A 50 -8.79 -1.54 13.85
CA TRP A 50 -7.78 -1.05 12.90
C TRP A 50 -8.41 -0.41 11.66
N ALA A 51 -9.66 0.04 11.81
CA ALA A 51 -10.35 0.68 10.69
C ALA A 51 -9.69 1.99 10.27
N PHE A 52 -9.21 2.77 11.23
CA PHE A 52 -8.52 4.03 10.92
C PHE A 52 -7.23 3.78 10.17
N GLU A 53 -6.48 2.78 10.61
CA GLU A 53 -5.21 2.46 9.97
C GLU A 53 -5.43 1.96 8.54
N ALA A 54 -6.48 1.17 8.34
CA ALA A 54 -6.80 0.69 7.00
C ALA A 54 -7.19 1.86 6.09
N ASP A 55 -7.92 2.82 6.63
CA ASP A 55 -8.33 3.99 5.87
C ASP A 55 -7.12 4.85 5.51
N ASP A 56 -6.22 5.07 6.46
CA ASP A 56 -5.01 5.82 6.22
C ASP A 56 -4.14 5.14 5.15
N PHE A 57 -4.05 3.83 5.24
CA PHE A 57 -3.24 3.07 4.29
C PHE A 57 -3.81 3.23 2.88
N LEU A 58 -5.14 3.16 2.76
CA LEU A 58 -5.79 3.36 1.48
C LEU A 58 -5.54 4.77 0.94
N HIS A 59 -5.61 5.78 1.80
CA HIS A 59 -5.34 7.15 1.40
C HIS A 59 -3.93 7.32 0.86
N LEU A 60 -2.95 6.74 1.56
CA LEU A 60 -1.57 6.79 1.10
C LEU A 60 -1.40 6.10 -0.24
N ALA A 61 -2.09 4.97 -0.43
CA ALA A 61 -2.03 4.26 -1.69
C ALA A 61 -2.60 5.10 -2.82
N GLN A 62 -3.70 5.81 -2.55
CA GLN A 62 -4.31 6.67 -3.56
C GLN A 62 -3.39 7.86 -3.91
N GLU A 63 -2.72 8.41 -2.91
CA GLU A 63 -1.76 9.49 -3.16
C GLU A 63 -0.58 8.99 -3.98
N LEU A 64 -0.16 7.76 -3.71
CA LEU A 64 0.92 7.16 -4.49
C LEU A 64 0.50 7.03 -5.95
N LEU A 65 -0.72 6.58 -6.20
CA LEU A 65 -1.21 6.46 -7.57
C LEU A 65 -1.23 7.81 -8.26
N GLN A 66 -1.66 8.84 -7.54
CA GLN A 66 -1.71 10.19 -8.08
C GLN A 66 -0.31 10.68 -8.46
N SER A 67 0.68 10.47 -7.59
CA SER A 67 2.04 10.93 -7.88
C SER A 67 2.65 10.16 -9.05
N VAL A 68 2.33 8.88 -9.19
CA VAL A 68 2.81 8.10 -10.31
C VAL A 68 2.19 8.60 -11.62
N ARG A 69 0.89 8.91 -11.59
CA ARG A 69 0.23 9.45 -12.77
C ARG A 69 0.79 10.79 -13.20
N GLN A 70 1.21 11.60 -12.24
CA GLN A 70 1.80 12.90 -12.51
C GLN A 70 3.30 12.82 -12.73
N LYS A 71 3.85 11.62 -12.63
CA LYS A 71 5.28 11.35 -12.85
C LYS A 71 6.17 12.13 -11.91
N GLU A 72 5.73 12.25 -10.65
CA GLU A 72 6.47 12.99 -9.63
C GLU A 72 7.32 12.03 -8.82
N VAL A 73 8.49 11.69 -9.36
CA VAL A 73 9.39 10.72 -8.74
C VAL A 73 9.73 11.11 -7.30
N GLN A 74 10.01 12.39 -7.08
CA GLN A 74 10.43 12.85 -5.76
C GLN A 74 9.35 12.71 -4.71
N GLU A 75 8.09 12.79 -5.10
CA GLU A 75 7.00 12.62 -4.14
C GLU A 75 6.65 11.17 -3.92
N THR A 76 6.99 10.33 -4.88
CA THR A 76 6.69 8.92 -4.80
C THR A 76 7.48 8.24 -3.68
N ILE A 77 8.75 8.61 -3.52
CA ILE A 77 9.62 7.97 -2.55
C ILE A 77 9.13 8.13 -1.11
N PRO A 78 8.81 9.36 -0.64
CA PRO A 78 8.29 9.51 0.72
C PRO A 78 6.96 8.79 0.94
N LEU A 79 6.13 8.70 -0.10
CA LEU A 79 4.86 8.00 0.03
C LEU A 79 5.08 6.51 0.22
N ILE A 80 6.03 5.94 -0.50
CA ILE A 80 6.36 4.54 -0.34
C ILE A 80 6.92 4.28 1.05
N ASP A 81 7.77 5.19 1.55
CA ASP A 81 8.29 5.06 2.91
C ASP A 81 7.18 5.13 3.94
N SER A 82 6.22 6.03 3.76
CA SER A 82 5.09 6.14 4.66
C SER A 82 4.24 4.88 4.66
N LEU A 83 4.04 4.29 3.50
CA LEU A 83 3.30 3.04 3.39
C LEU A 83 4.03 1.90 4.09
N GLU A 84 5.35 1.88 3.97
CA GLU A 84 6.15 0.86 4.63
C GLU A 84 6.04 0.99 6.15
N GLU A 85 6.10 2.22 6.65
CA GLU A 85 5.96 2.46 8.08
C GLU A 85 4.57 2.08 8.58
N ALA A 86 3.54 2.42 7.81
CA ALA A 86 2.18 2.07 8.20
C ALA A 86 1.99 0.57 8.23
N LYS A 87 2.56 -0.13 7.26
CA LYS A 87 2.49 -1.58 7.21
C LYS A 87 3.17 -2.19 8.44
N THR A 88 4.35 -1.69 8.77
CA THR A 88 5.10 -2.19 9.92
C THR A 88 4.33 -1.94 11.22
N TYR A 89 3.74 -0.75 11.33
CA TYR A 89 2.96 -0.41 12.52
C TYR A 89 1.80 -1.37 12.69
N CYS A 90 1.06 -1.64 11.60
CA CYS A 90 -0.09 -2.54 11.66
C CYS A 90 0.32 -3.94 12.04
N HIS A 91 1.41 -4.44 11.44
CA HIS A 91 1.88 -5.78 11.75
C HIS A 91 2.33 -5.93 13.19
N ARG A 92 2.87 -4.85 13.75
CA ARG A 92 3.36 -4.88 15.11
C ARG A 92 2.25 -4.72 16.14
N THR A 93 1.25 -3.93 15.81
CA THR A 93 0.19 -3.54 16.75
C THR A 93 -1.02 -4.48 16.69
N PHE A 94 -1.42 -4.84 15.48
CA PHE A 94 -2.60 -5.67 15.27
C PHE A 94 -2.22 -7.01 14.67
N LYS A 95 -1.52 -7.83 15.39
CA LYS A 95 -1.04 -9.10 14.88
C LYS A 95 -2.18 -9.97 14.43
N PRO A 96 -2.52 -9.99 13.18
CA PRO A 96 -3.58 -10.83 12.71
C PRO A 96 -3.03 -12.21 12.72
N GLU A 97 -3.39 -13.03 13.24
CA GLU A 97 -2.99 -14.24 13.23
C GLU A 97 -2.93 -14.90 12.37
#